data_c12d1c687ecf8f2a3bc722348017393e
#
_entry.id   c12d1c687ecf8f2a3bc722348017393e
#
_cell.length_a   1.000
_cell.length_b   1.000
_cell.length_c   1.000
_cell.angle_alpha   90.00
_cell.angle_beta   90.00
_cell.angle_gamma   90.00
#
_symmetry.space_group_name_H-M   'P 1'
#
loop_
_entity.id
_entity.type
_entity.pdbx_description
1 polymer ?
#
loop_
_entity_poly.entity_id
_entity_poly.type
_entity_poly.pdbx_seq_one_letter_code
_entity_poly.pdbx_strand_id
1 'polypeptide(L)' 'MKKIAVYPGSFDPITKGHTDIIKRSAGLFDELKIGILINSYKKNWFTIEERVEMVKRILKEIKAIIDKYSSVEYRI' A
#
# COMPACT_ATOMS: atom_id res chain seq x y z
N MET A 1 -23.27 -4.93 1.07
CA MET A 1 -22.26 -5.24 0.03
C MET A 1 -20.89 -4.81 0.50
N LYS A 2 -19.91 -5.65 0.34
CA LYS A 2 -18.53 -5.36 0.73
C LYS A 2 -17.90 -4.36 -0.23
N LYS A 3 -17.36 -3.27 0.30
CA LYS A 3 -16.69 -2.25 -0.50
C LYS A 3 -15.18 -2.47 -0.45
N ILE A 4 -14.58 -2.69 -1.61
CA ILE A 4 -13.16 -2.94 -1.76
C ILE A 4 -12.53 -1.80 -2.55
N ALA A 5 -11.47 -1.22 -2.03
CA ALA A 5 -10.70 -0.19 -2.73
C ALA A 5 -9.29 -0.70 -3.02
N VAL A 6 -8.71 -0.20 -4.10
CA VAL A 6 -7.32 -0.47 -4.45
C VAL A 6 -6.57 0.86 -4.52
N TYR A 7 -5.44 0.93 -3.85
CA TYR A 7 -4.58 2.10 -3.91
C TYR A 7 -3.31 1.73 -4.68
N PRO A 8 -3.24 2.07 -5.96
CA PRO A 8 -2.06 1.75 -6.77
C PRO A 8 -0.98 2.82 -6.66
N GLY A 9 0.26 2.42 -6.75
CA GLY A 9 1.39 3.33 -6.76
C GLY A 9 2.71 2.59 -6.84
N SER A 10 3.79 3.33 -7.09
CA SER A 10 5.13 2.74 -7.12
C SER A 10 5.65 2.48 -5.71
N PHE A 11 5.30 3.32 -4.77
CA PHE A 11 5.77 3.26 -3.37
C PHE A 11 7.30 3.09 -3.29
N ASP A 12 7.99 4.03 -3.90
CA ASP A 12 9.43 3.97 -4.11
C ASP A 12 10.16 5.18 -3.51
N PRO A 13 10.22 5.33 -2.19
CA PRO A 13 9.58 4.52 -1.16
C PRO A 13 8.17 5.00 -0.79
N ILE A 14 7.52 4.28 0.11
CA ILE A 14 6.27 4.75 0.72
C ILE A 14 6.58 5.96 1.61
N THR A 15 5.71 6.97 1.56
CA THR A 15 5.88 8.23 2.28
C THR A 15 4.73 8.49 3.24
N LYS A 16 4.86 9.55 4.03
CA LYS A 16 3.78 9.99 4.94
C LYS A 16 2.50 10.37 4.17
N GLY A 17 2.66 10.91 2.94
CA GLY A 17 1.51 11.20 2.09
C GLY A 17 0.74 9.95 1.73
N HIS A 18 1.45 8.86 1.40
CA HIS A 18 0.83 7.57 1.15
C HIS A 18 0.12 7.04 2.39
N THR A 19 0.77 7.09 3.54
CA THR A 19 0.17 6.57 4.78
C THR A 19 -1.05 7.37 5.20
N ASP A 20 -1.07 8.67 4.95
CA ASP A 20 -2.23 9.51 5.23
C ASP A 20 -3.43 9.08 4.40
N ILE A 21 -3.22 8.84 3.10
CA ILE A 21 -4.28 8.37 2.20
C ILE A 21 -4.78 7.00 2.64
N ILE A 22 -3.88 6.10 3.01
CA ILE A 22 -4.24 4.77 3.49
C ILE A 22 -5.13 4.86 4.73
N LYS A 23 -4.76 5.67 5.70
CA LYS A 23 -5.53 5.85 6.93
C LYS A 23 -6.93 6.41 6.66
N ARG A 24 -7.03 7.40 5.78
CA ARG A 24 -8.30 7.99 5.42
C ARG A 24 -9.19 7.01 4.67
N SER A 25 -8.61 6.28 3.72
CA SER A 25 -9.33 5.30 2.91
C SER A 25 -9.83 4.13 3.75
N ALA A 26 -9.07 3.70 4.73
CA ALA A 26 -9.44 2.58 5.58
C ALA A 26 -10.76 2.82 6.34
N GLY A 27 -11.09 4.08 6.62
CA GLY A 27 -12.36 4.42 7.26
C GLY A 27 -13.56 4.40 6.32
N LEU A 28 -13.33 4.41 5.00
CA LEU A 28 -14.38 4.51 4.00
C LEU A 28 -14.74 3.17 3.34
N PHE A 29 -13.86 2.18 3.40
CA PHE A 29 -14.02 0.90 2.72
C PHE A 29 -13.88 -0.26 3.68
N ASP A 30 -14.48 -1.39 3.33
CA ASP A 30 -14.39 -2.61 4.13
C ASP A 30 -13.03 -3.29 3.96
N GLU A 31 -12.41 -3.09 2.80
CA GLU A 31 -11.12 -3.69 2.48
C GLU A 31 -10.32 -2.73 1.61
N LEU A 32 -9.04 -2.59 1.92
CA LEU A 32 -8.13 -1.77 1.14
C LEU A 32 -6.94 -2.63 0.70
N LYS A 33 -6.71 -2.65 -0.60
CA LYS A 33 -5.58 -3.35 -1.20
C LYS A 33 -4.55 -2.35 -1.70
N ILE A 34 -3.30 -2.57 -1.34
CA ILE A 34 -2.21 -1.72 -1.84
C ILE A 34 -1.61 -2.42 -3.06
N GLY A 35 -1.70 -1.76 -4.21
CA GLY A 35 -1.15 -2.28 -5.46
C GLY A 35 0.19 -1.63 -5.77
N ILE A 36 1.28 -2.39 -5.65
CA ILE A 36 2.61 -1.88 -5.97
C ILE A 36 2.91 -2.15 -7.43
N LEU A 37 3.08 -1.07 -8.19
CA LEU A 37 3.31 -1.16 -9.63
C LEU A 37 4.79 -1.35 -9.93
N ILE A 38 5.06 -2.27 -10.84
CA ILE A 38 6.40 -2.52 -11.35
C ILE A 38 6.48 -2.00 -12.77
N ASN A 39 7.34 -1.02 -13.00
CA ASN A 39 7.55 -0.46 -14.33
C ASN A 39 9.00 -0.71 -14.76
N SER A 40 9.20 -1.60 -15.72
CA SER A 40 10.53 -1.97 -16.21
C SER A 40 11.23 -0.85 -16.96
N TYR A 41 10.48 0.16 -17.42
CA TYR A 41 11.05 1.30 -18.14
C TYR A 41 11.45 2.45 -17.21
N LYS A 42 11.03 2.40 -15.96
CA LYS A 42 11.32 3.43 -14.97
C LYS A 42 12.46 2.97 -14.07
N LYS A 43 13.44 3.85 -13.87
CA LYS A 43 14.51 3.59 -12.91
C LYS A 43 13.97 3.80 -11.50
N ASN A 44 13.98 2.75 -10.71
CA ASN A 44 13.47 2.79 -9.34
C ASN A 44 14.59 3.02 -8.33
N TRP A 45 14.26 3.68 -7.20
CA TRP A 45 15.20 3.88 -6.10
C TRP A 45 15.43 2.60 -5.32
N PHE A 46 14.36 1.79 -5.17
CA PHE A 46 14.40 0.55 -4.41
C PHE A 46 13.90 -0.61 -5.27
N THR A 47 14.36 -1.81 -4.98
CA THR A 47 13.87 -3.02 -5.65
C THR A 47 12.42 -3.26 -5.25
N ILE A 48 11.71 -4.10 -6.01
CA ILE A 48 10.34 -4.44 -5.68
C ILE A 48 10.25 -5.13 -4.32
N GLU A 49 11.22 -5.99 -3.99
CA GLU A 49 11.27 -6.67 -2.71
C GLU A 49 11.41 -5.69 -1.56
N GLU A 50 12.28 -4.70 -1.72
CA GLU A 50 12.46 -3.65 -0.71
C GLU A 50 11.21 -2.82 -0.54
N ARG A 51 10.56 -2.45 -1.64
CA ARG A 51 9.33 -1.66 -1.62
C ARG A 51 8.19 -2.41 -0.94
N VAL A 52 8.02 -3.69 -1.29
CA VAL A 52 7.00 -4.55 -0.67
C VAL A 52 7.24 -4.67 0.83
N GLU A 53 8.48 -4.87 1.24
CA GLU A 53 8.85 -5.00 2.65
C GLU A 53 8.54 -3.73 3.43
N MET A 54 8.88 -2.57 2.87
CA MET A 54 8.61 -1.29 3.51
C MET A 54 7.10 -1.03 3.66
N VAL A 55 6.33 -1.34 2.62
CA VAL A 55 4.88 -1.18 2.66
C VAL A 55 4.26 -2.11 3.71
N LYS A 56 4.68 -3.37 3.75
CA LYS A 56 4.19 -4.34 4.74
C LYS A 56 4.48 -3.89 6.16
N ARG A 57 5.67 -3.35 6.40
CA ARG A 57 6.07 -2.85 7.72
C ARG A 57 5.17 -1.70 8.18
N ILE A 58 4.94 -0.74 7.28
CA ILE A 58 4.08 0.41 7.57
C ILE A 58 2.63 -0.04 7.80
N LEU A 59 2.11 -0.94 6.97
CA LEU A 59 0.76 -1.46 7.13
C LEU A 59 0.57 -2.19 8.45
N LYS A 60 1.59 -2.91 8.90
CA LYS A 60 1.55 -3.59 10.18
C LYS A 60 1.43 -2.59 11.34
N GLU A 61 2.16 -1.49 11.27
CA GLU A 61 2.07 -0.42 12.27
C GLU A 61 0.70 0.24 12.27
N ILE A 62 0.18 0.53 11.09
CA ILE A 62 -1.14 1.15 10.94
C ILE A 62 -2.24 0.19 11.39
N LYS A 63 -2.12 -1.10 11.10
CA LYS A 63 -3.09 -2.11 11.50
C LYS A 63 -3.23 -2.23 13.01
N ALA A 64 -2.18 -1.96 13.75
CA ALA A 64 -2.24 -1.92 15.22
C ALA A 64 -3.19 -0.82 15.71
N ILE A 65 -3.43 0.21 14.88
CA ILE A 65 -4.29 1.34 15.20
C ILE A 65 -5.67 1.19 14.56
N ILE A 66 -5.72 0.71 13.31
CA ILE A 66 -6.95 0.59 12.54
C ILE A 66 -7.06 -0.84 11.99
N ASP A 67 -8.05 -1.58 12.38
CA ASP A 67 -8.18 -3.00 12.08
C ASP A 67 -8.95 -3.27 10.78
N LYS A 68 -8.52 -2.69 9.64
CA LYS A 68 -9.22 -2.81 8.35
C LYS A 68 -8.33 -3.01 7.13
N TYR A 69 -7.16 -3.62 7.26
CA TYR A 69 -6.37 -3.88 6.07
C TYR A 69 -6.34 -5.28 5.68
N SER A 70 -6.25 -5.55 4.42
CA SER A 70 -6.26 -6.89 3.95
C SER A 70 -4.96 -7.35 3.32
N SER A 71 -4.43 -6.70 2.34
CA SER A 71 -3.31 -7.27 1.62
C SER A 71 -2.46 -6.26 0.88
N VAL A 72 -1.20 -6.63 0.65
CA VAL A 72 -0.32 -5.94 -0.27
C VAL A 72 -0.22 -6.82 -1.51
N GLU A 73 -0.55 -6.26 -2.66
CA GLU A 73 -0.41 -6.93 -3.93
C GLU A 73 0.54 -6.13 -4.82
N TYR A 74 1.30 -6.82 -5.67
CA TYR A 74 2.15 -6.15 -6.63
C TYR A 74 2.00 -6.78 -8.00
N ARG A 75 2.07 -5.94 -9.03
CA ARG A 75 1.92 -6.37 -10.42
C ARG A 75 2.98 -5.72 -11.30
N ILE A 76 3.37 -6.45 -12.30
CA ILE A 76 4.30 -6.00 -13.32
C ILE A 76 3.53 -5.19 -14.37
#